data_1a7164eca2af38a8dee3fbbf9cf15001
#
_entry.id   1a7164eca2af38a8dee3fbbf9cf15001
#
_cell.length_a   1.000
_cell.length_b   1.000
_cell.length_c   1.000
_cell.angle_alpha   90.00
_cell.angle_beta   90.00
_cell.angle_gamma   90.00
#
_symmetry.space_group_name_H-M   'P 1'
#
loop_
_entity.id
_entity.type
_entity.pdbx_description
1 polymer ?
#
loop_
_entity_poly.entity_id
_entity_poly.type
_entity_poly.pdbx_seq_one_letter_code
_entity_poly.pdbx_strand_id
1 'polypeptide(L)'
;MPQNTQANKIDLAKLFGAVAGNLGNQREALNQADTYNNDHGDHMVEIFEVVTQAVKEKKNASPADQLAYASEILRQKQSGSAQAYANGFADAAQQFQGQAVTTDNAGMLLQSLLGGGQAPAAPSQGAGAGGDMLGALLGGLTGQSGQQQGADNGLDMGDLLSAGMAFMNAKQQGSNTAEAAINALMSSSPLGQSSHRKESGALVANTLMQVLGSMTGK
;
A
#
# COMPACT_ATOMS: atom_id res chain seq x y z
N MET A 1 8.22 -33.04 -6.25
CA MET A 1 8.35 -32.65 -4.85
C MET A 1 7.26 -31.63 -4.58
N PRO A 2 6.28 -31.85 -3.69
CA PRO A 2 5.29 -30.82 -3.38
C PRO A 2 6.02 -29.67 -2.68
N GLN A 3 6.00 -28.50 -3.30
CA GLN A 3 6.54 -27.29 -2.70
C GLN A 3 5.72 -26.95 -1.45
N ASN A 4 6.40 -26.70 -0.37
CA ASN A 4 5.82 -26.39 0.93
C ASN A 4 5.15 -24.98 0.88
N THR A 5 3.97 -24.92 0.29
CA THR A 5 3.17 -23.69 0.10
C THR A 5 2.67 -23.08 1.42
N GLN A 6 2.92 -23.72 2.55
CA GLN A 6 2.53 -23.22 3.87
C GLN A 6 3.56 -22.25 4.47
N ALA A 7 4.84 -22.33 4.05
CA ALA A 7 5.92 -21.59 4.70
C ALA A 7 5.92 -20.08 4.40
N ASN A 8 5.25 -19.63 3.32
CA ASN A 8 5.30 -18.24 2.87
C ASN A 8 3.99 -17.46 3.06
N LYS A 9 2.98 -18.05 3.72
CA LYS A 9 1.71 -17.36 3.97
C LYS A 9 1.88 -16.32 5.06
N ILE A 10 1.41 -15.11 4.78
CA ILE A 10 1.43 -13.99 5.70
C ILE A 10 0.20 -14.03 6.60
N ASP A 11 0.41 -13.93 7.92
CA ASP A 11 -0.64 -13.70 8.89
C ASP A 11 -1.00 -12.20 8.89
N LEU A 12 -2.13 -11.87 8.29
CA LEU A 12 -2.58 -10.48 8.15
C LEU A 12 -2.82 -9.82 9.51
N ALA A 13 -3.26 -10.57 10.53
CA ALA A 13 -3.48 -10.02 11.86
C ALA A 13 -2.16 -9.61 12.54
N LYS A 14 -1.11 -10.40 12.35
CA LYS A 14 0.24 -10.04 12.82
C LYS A 14 0.80 -8.87 12.03
N LEU A 15 0.61 -8.87 10.71
CA LEU A 15 1.09 -7.81 9.83
C LEU A 15 0.49 -6.46 10.22
N PHE A 16 -0.84 -6.36 10.27
CA PHE A 16 -1.52 -5.10 10.59
C PHE A 16 -1.38 -4.72 12.07
N GLY A 17 -1.27 -5.71 12.97
CA GLY A 17 -0.97 -5.45 14.37
C GLY A 17 0.41 -4.82 14.58
N ALA A 18 1.41 -5.20 13.78
CA ALA A 18 2.72 -4.55 13.81
C ALA A 18 2.65 -3.11 13.30
N VAL A 19 1.83 -2.85 12.25
CA VAL A 19 1.58 -1.48 11.75
C VAL A 19 0.91 -0.63 12.83
N ALA A 20 -0.16 -1.14 13.47
CA ALA A 20 -0.84 -0.43 14.56
C ALA A 20 0.12 -0.11 15.72
N GLY A 21 0.97 -1.05 16.12
CA GLY A 21 1.97 -0.85 17.17
C GLY A 21 3.00 0.22 16.81
N ASN A 22 3.48 0.22 15.57
CA ASN A 22 4.47 1.21 15.14
C ASN A 22 3.85 2.62 15.00
N LEU A 23 2.63 2.71 14.50
CA LEU A 23 1.85 3.96 14.49
C LEU A 23 1.61 4.46 15.90
N GLY A 24 1.29 3.58 16.86
CA GLY A 24 1.13 3.92 18.27
C GLY A 24 2.39 4.55 18.87
N ASN A 25 3.57 4.04 18.52
CA ASN A 25 4.86 4.60 18.96
C ASN A 25 5.15 6.00 18.37
N GLN A 26 4.58 6.30 17.19
CA GLN A 26 4.77 7.57 16.48
C GLN A 26 3.54 8.50 16.57
N ARG A 27 2.52 8.10 17.33
CA ARG A 27 1.22 8.77 17.40
C ARG A 27 1.35 10.27 17.67
N GLU A 28 2.13 10.63 18.70
CA GLU A 28 2.31 12.02 19.09
C GLU A 28 3.02 12.85 18.01
N ALA A 29 4.05 12.29 17.38
CA ALA A 29 4.74 12.95 16.28
C ALA A 29 3.81 13.17 15.08
N LEU A 30 2.98 12.18 14.74
CA LEU A 30 1.98 12.29 13.67
C LEU A 30 0.87 13.31 14.01
N ASN A 31 0.46 13.43 15.28
CA ASN A 31 -0.46 14.46 15.73
C ASN A 31 0.17 15.86 15.58
N GLN A 32 1.44 16.02 15.97
CA GLN A 32 2.15 17.30 15.84
C GLN A 32 2.39 17.71 14.38
N ALA A 33 2.56 16.73 13.47
CA ALA A 33 2.69 16.99 12.04
C ALA A 33 1.38 17.45 11.39
N ASP A 34 0.24 17.17 12.02
CA ASP A 34 -1.06 17.62 11.58
C ASP A 34 -1.37 19.02 12.10
N THR A 35 -1.23 20.01 11.24
CA THR A 35 -1.44 21.43 11.58
C THR A 35 -2.91 21.84 11.60
N TYR A 36 -3.85 20.92 11.31
CA TYR A 36 -5.28 21.24 11.22
C TYR A 36 -6.02 21.01 12.54
N ASN A 37 -5.94 19.80 13.09
CA ASN A 37 -6.65 19.42 14.33
C ASN A 37 -5.79 18.61 15.31
N ASN A 38 -4.56 18.29 14.94
CA ASN A 38 -3.58 17.56 15.76
C ASN A 38 -4.06 16.16 16.22
N ASP A 39 -4.88 15.47 15.42
CA ASP A 39 -5.44 14.15 15.76
C ASP A 39 -5.13 13.05 14.72
N HIS A 40 -4.35 13.39 13.70
CA HIS A 40 -4.05 12.45 12.62
C HIS A 40 -3.40 11.14 13.10
N GLY A 41 -2.51 11.22 14.08
CA GLY A 41 -1.87 10.05 14.68
C GLY A 41 -2.87 9.15 15.41
N ASP A 42 -3.81 9.73 16.13
CA ASP A 42 -4.89 8.99 16.81
C ASP A 42 -5.76 8.24 15.79
N HIS A 43 -6.16 8.92 14.72
CA HIS A 43 -6.94 8.31 13.64
C HIS A 43 -6.16 7.19 12.93
N MET A 44 -4.87 7.34 12.69
CA MET A 44 -4.06 6.30 12.06
C MET A 44 -3.92 5.06 12.93
N VAL A 45 -3.72 5.23 14.24
CA VAL A 45 -3.70 4.10 15.19
C VAL A 45 -5.05 3.40 15.20
N GLU A 46 -6.16 4.15 15.34
CA GLU A 46 -7.52 3.60 15.31
C GLU A 46 -7.80 2.78 14.04
N ILE A 47 -7.41 3.31 12.85
CA ILE A 47 -7.60 2.62 11.57
C ILE A 47 -6.96 1.23 11.61
N PHE A 48 -5.70 1.13 12.00
CA PHE A 48 -4.98 -0.15 11.95
C PHE A 48 -5.31 -1.08 13.12
N GLU A 49 -5.77 -0.57 14.26
CA GLU A 49 -6.37 -1.38 15.32
C GLU A 49 -7.68 -2.01 14.86
N VAL A 50 -8.56 -1.23 14.24
CA VAL A 50 -9.83 -1.69 13.66
C VAL A 50 -9.58 -2.75 12.58
N VAL A 51 -8.63 -2.51 11.67
CA VAL A 51 -8.23 -3.49 10.63
C VAL A 51 -7.72 -4.78 11.28
N THR A 52 -6.85 -4.66 12.28
CA THR A 52 -6.31 -5.83 12.99
C THR A 52 -7.41 -6.65 13.63
N GLN A 53 -8.39 -5.99 14.24
CA GLN A 53 -9.53 -6.65 14.87
C GLN A 53 -10.43 -7.32 13.82
N ALA A 54 -10.76 -6.61 12.74
CA ALA A 54 -11.58 -7.13 11.63
C ALA A 54 -10.98 -8.41 11.03
N VAL A 55 -9.66 -8.42 10.79
CA VAL A 55 -8.94 -9.58 10.27
C VAL A 55 -8.94 -10.74 11.28
N LYS A 56 -8.78 -10.47 12.58
CA LYS A 56 -8.88 -11.49 13.64
C LYS A 56 -10.27 -12.11 13.73
N GLU A 57 -11.32 -11.32 13.59
CA GLU A 57 -12.71 -11.81 13.58
C GLU A 57 -12.96 -12.75 12.39
N LYS A 58 -12.35 -12.47 11.25
CA LYS A 58 -12.42 -13.27 10.02
C LYS A 58 -11.25 -14.25 9.84
N LYS A 59 -10.56 -14.64 10.91
CA LYS A 59 -9.32 -15.45 10.85
C LYS A 59 -9.44 -16.77 10.06
N ASN A 60 -10.63 -17.34 9.95
CA ASN A 60 -10.90 -18.58 9.22
C ASN A 60 -11.39 -18.34 7.78
N ALA A 61 -11.59 -17.07 7.39
CA ALA A 61 -11.99 -16.69 6.04
C ALA A 61 -10.77 -16.59 5.10
N SER A 62 -11.04 -16.47 3.79
CA SER A 62 -9.98 -16.20 2.83
C SER A 62 -9.32 -14.83 3.09
N PRO A 63 -8.07 -14.62 2.68
CA PRO A 63 -7.45 -13.29 2.77
C PRO A 63 -8.27 -12.19 2.09
N ALA A 64 -8.87 -12.48 0.96
CA ALA A 64 -9.77 -11.56 0.26
C ALA A 64 -10.98 -11.15 1.13
N ASP A 65 -11.63 -12.13 1.78
CA ASP A 65 -12.77 -11.84 2.66
C ASP A 65 -12.35 -11.07 3.92
N GLN A 66 -11.16 -11.34 4.46
CA GLN A 66 -10.60 -10.60 5.59
C GLN A 66 -10.38 -9.13 5.22
N LEU A 67 -9.78 -8.88 4.05
CA LEU A 67 -9.50 -7.53 3.54
C LEU A 67 -10.79 -6.80 3.16
N ALA A 68 -11.76 -7.48 2.54
CA ALA A 68 -13.06 -6.92 2.22
C ALA A 68 -13.81 -6.49 3.48
N TYR A 69 -13.81 -7.32 4.52
CA TYR A 69 -14.42 -7.00 5.79
C TYR A 69 -13.75 -5.80 6.49
N ALA A 70 -12.42 -5.74 6.47
CA ALA A 70 -11.69 -4.59 6.98
C ALA A 70 -12.08 -3.29 6.24
N SER A 71 -12.19 -3.35 4.91
CA SER A 71 -12.68 -2.23 4.09
C SER A 71 -14.09 -1.78 4.52
N GLU A 72 -15.00 -2.71 4.72
CA GLU A 72 -16.39 -2.42 5.11
C GLU A 72 -16.45 -1.68 6.45
N ILE A 73 -15.70 -2.16 7.45
CA ILE A 73 -15.66 -1.51 8.77
C ILE A 73 -15.04 -0.09 8.66
N LEU A 74 -13.97 0.08 7.88
CA LEU A 74 -13.34 1.39 7.70
C LEU A 74 -14.25 2.40 6.98
N ARG A 75 -15.11 1.97 6.06
CA ARG A 75 -16.09 2.84 5.39
C ARG A 75 -17.09 3.48 6.35
N GLN A 76 -17.31 2.90 7.53
CA GLN A 76 -18.17 3.45 8.57
C GLN A 76 -17.49 4.57 9.36
N LYS A 77 -16.18 4.75 9.21
CA LYS A 77 -15.40 5.82 9.84
C LYS A 77 -15.48 7.11 9.02
N GLN A 78 -15.51 8.26 9.68
CA GLN A 78 -15.67 9.56 9.02
C GLN A 78 -14.34 10.20 8.57
N SER A 79 -13.19 9.67 9.00
CA SER A 79 -11.90 10.27 8.66
C SER A 79 -11.54 10.02 7.20
N GLY A 80 -10.98 11.03 6.52
CA GLY A 80 -10.54 10.90 5.12
C GLY A 80 -9.45 9.84 4.93
N SER A 81 -8.60 9.62 5.94
CA SER A 81 -7.60 8.55 5.92
C SER A 81 -8.28 7.19 6.00
N ALA A 82 -9.31 7.00 6.83
CA ALA A 82 -10.06 5.75 6.89
C ALA A 82 -10.72 5.43 5.56
N GLN A 83 -11.28 6.43 4.85
CA GLN A 83 -11.88 6.23 3.53
C GLN A 83 -10.82 5.84 2.49
N ALA A 84 -9.65 6.48 2.50
CA ALA A 84 -8.56 6.13 1.59
C ALA A 84 -8.09 4.68 1.82
N TYR A 85 -7.85 4.29 3.08
CA TYR A 85 -7.49 2.91 3.40
C TYR A 85 -8.62 1.92 3.12
N ALA A 86 -9.89 2.29 3.33
CA ALA A 86 -11.03 1.44 2.97
C ALA A 86 -11.02 1.08 1.48
N ASN A 87 -10.73 2.05 0.60
CA ASN A 87 -10.59 1.80 -0.83
C ASN A 87 -9.41 0.88 -1.12
N GLY A 88 -8.23 1.15 -0.54
CA GLY A 88 -7.05 0.30 -0.70
C GLY A 88 -7.28 -1.15 -0.23
N PHE A 89 -8.00 -1.34 0.87
CA PHE A 89 -8.38 -2.69 1.34
C PHE A 89 -9.39 -3.36 0.41
N ALA A 90 -10.33 -2.63 -0.19
CA ALA A 90 -11.25 -3.16 -1.19
C ALA A 90 -10.52 -3.64 -2.44
N ASP A 91 -9.57 -2.85 -2.94
CA ASP A 91 -8.75 -3.20 -4.09
C ASP A 91 -7.87 -4.41 -3.80
N ALA A 92 -7.24 -4.45 -2.64
CA ALA A 92 -6.50 -5.62 -2.18
C ALA A 92 -7.39 -6.87 -2.10
N ALA A 93 -8.61 -6.75 -1.59
CA ALA A 93 -9.55 -7.86 -1.55
C ALA A 93 -9.86 -8.43 -2.93
N GLN A 94 -10.01 -7.59 -3.93
CA GLN A 94 -10.21 -8.02 -5.33
C GLN A 94 -8.98 -8.72 -5.89
N GLN A 95 -7.78 -8.18 -5.65
CA GLN A 95 -6.53 -8.76 -6.15
C GLN A 95 -6.21 -10.12 -5.53
N PHE A 96 -6.58 -10.32 -4.26
CA PHE A 96 -6.30 -11.56 -3.54
C PHE A 96 -7.43 -12.60 -3.60
N GLN A 97 -8.42 -12.43 -4.47
CA GLN A 97 -9.47 -13.44 -4.67
C GLN A 97 -8.85 -14.79 -5.10
N GLY A 98 -9.14 -15.84 -4.31
CA GLY A 98 -8.61 -17.19 -4.54
C GLY A 98 -7.11 -17.35 -4.30
N GLN A 99 -6.42 -16.34 -3.77
CA GLN A 99 -4.99 -16.35 -3.51
C GLN A 99 -4.69 -16.14 -2.02
N ALA A 100 -3.60 -16.75 -1.55
CA ALA A 100 -3.03 -16.41 -0.25
C ALA A 100 -2.16 -15.16 -0.38
N VAL A 101 -2.11 -14.35 0.66
CA VAL A 101 -1.08 -13.31 0.78
C VAL A 101 0.22 -14.00 1.19
N THR A 102 1.25 -13.82 0.40
CA THR A 102 2.58 -14.42 0.58
C THR A 102 3.64 -13.32 0.49
N THR A 103 4.86 -13.65 0.89
CA THR A 103 6.00 -12.72 0.71
C THR A 103 6.24 -12.34 -0.75
N ASP A 104 5.92 -13.23 -1.69
CA ASP A 104 6.16 -13.01 -3.11
C ASP A 104 5.17 -12.02 -3.73
N ASN A 105 3.92 -11.98 -3.22
CA ASN A 105 2.88 -11.06 -3.71
C ASN A 105 2.52 -9.93 -2.73
N ALA A 106 3.25 -9.80 -1.62
CA ALA A 106 3.00 -8.76 -0.62
C ALA A 106 3.17 -7.33 -1.17
N GLY A 107 3.97 -7.15 -2.20
CA GLY A 107 4.09 -5.88 -2.92
C GLY A 107 2.76 -5.41 -3.52
N MET A 108 1.91 -6.33 -3.97
CA MET A 108 0.56 -6.01 -4.47
C MET A 108 -0.33 -5.48 -3.35
N LEU A 109 -0.24 -6.08 -2.14
CA LEU A 109 -0.96 -5.57 -0.96
C LEU A 109 -0.52 -4.14 -0.62
N LEU A 110 0.78 -3.91 -0.59
CA LEU A 110 1.35 -2.59 -0.33
C LEU A 110 0.88 -1.55 -1.37
N GLN A 111 0.92 -1.91 -2.65
CA GLN A 111 0.47 -1.05 -3.74
C GLN A 111 -1.01 -0.69 -3.60
N SER A 112 -1.89 -1.66 -3.31
CA SER A 112 -3.32 -1.42 -3.11
C SER A 112 -3.56 -0.48 -1.93
N LEU A 113 -2.90 -0.71 -0.80
CA LEU A 113 -3.10 0.08 0.42
C LEU A 113 -2.61 1.52 0.27
N LEU A 114 -1.51 1.75 -0.43
CA LEU A 114 -0.95 3.08 -0.63
C LEU A 114 -1.52 3.77 -1.87
N GLY A 115 -1.96 3.02 -2.87
CA GLY A 115 -2.58 3.54 -4.10
C GLY A 115 -3.98 4.13 -3.87
N GLY A 116 -4.63 3.83 -2.75
CA GLY A 116 -5.85 4.49 -2.29
C GLY A 116 -7.05 4.42 -3.24
N GLY A 117 -7.22 3.32 -3.98
CA GLY A 117 -8.39 3.09 -4.84
C GLY A 117 -8.19 3.50 -6.31
N GLN A 118 -6.96 3.66 -6.75
CA GLN A 118 -6.70 3.70 -8.19
C GLN A 118 -6.72 2.26 -8.72
N ALA A 119 -7.55 2.02 -9.73
CA ALA A 119 -7.66 0.70 -10.35
C ALA A 119 -6.27 0.17 -10.75
N PRO A 120 -5.93 -1.07 -10.40
CA PRO A 120 -4.69 -1.65 -10.84
C PRO A 120 -4.67 -1.64 -12.36
N ALA A 121 -3.58 -1.15 -12.94
CA ALA A 121 -3.32 -1.37 -14.36
C ALA A 121 -3.44 -2.88 -14.58
N ALA A 122 -4.33 -3.29 -15.49
CA ALA A 122 -4.60 -4.68 -15.79
C ALA A 122 -3.27 -5.42 -15.97
N PRO A 123 -3.08 -6.60 -15.38
CA PRO A 123 -1.85 -7.35 -15.55
C PRO A 123 -1.69 -7.63 -17.05
N SER A 124 -0.68 -7.03 -17.66
CA SER A 124 -0.24 -7.46 -18.99
C SER A 124 0.24 -8.91 -18.82
N GLN A 125 -0.52 -9.84 -19.38
CA GLN A 125 -0.18 -11.27 -19.42
C GLN A 125 1.17 -11.40 -20.13
N GLY A 126 2.19 -11.70 -19.38
CA GLY A 126 3.51 -12.06 -19.93
C GLY A 126 4.69 -11.45 -19.21
N ALA A 127 4.93 -11.81 -17.94
CA ALA A 127 6.28 -11.73 -17.38
C ALA A 127 6.39 -12.68 -16.18
N GLY A 128 7.33 -13.58 -16.28
CA GLY A 128 7.67 -14.55 -15.25
C GLY A 128 8.23 -13.93 -13.99
N ALA A 129 8.15 -14.72 -12.93
CA ALA A 129 8.49 -14.41 -11.56
C ALA A 129 9.79 -13.60 -11.33
N GLY A 130 9.67 -12.57 -10.52
CA GLY A 130 10.76 -12.16 -9.62
C GLY A 130 11.89 -11.31 -10.23
N GLY A 131 11.61 -10.14 -10.77
CA GLY A 131 12.66 -9.21 -11.15
C GLY A 131 12.23 -8.04 -12.03
N ASP A 132 11.05 -8.07 -12.56
CA ASP A 132 10.68 -7.24 -13.72
C ASP A 132 9.71 -6.08 -13.43
N MET A 133 9.33 -5.84 -12.19
CA MET A 133 8.51 -4.64 -11.86
C MET A 133 9.27 -3.34 -12.16
N LEU A 134 10.58 -3.35 -11.95
CA LEU A 134 11.43 -2.21 -12.29
C LEU A 134 11.58 -2.07 -13.81
N GLY A 135 11.61 -3.18 -14.53
CA GLY A 135 11.65 -3.24 -15.99
C GLY A 135 10.33 -2.78 -16.63
N ALA A 136 9.18 -3.16 -16.05
CA ALA A 136 7.87 -2.70 -16.51
C ALA A 136 7.67 -1.21 -16.29
N LEU A 137 8.16 -0.68 -15.16
CA LEU A 137 8.13 0.76 -14.87
C LEU A 137 9.08 1.54 -15.81
N LEU A 138 10.25 0.98 -16.09
CA LEU A 138 11.23 1.59 -16.99
C LEU A 138 10.86 1.43 -18.47
N GLY A 139 10.22 0.32 -18.85
CA GLY A 139 9.72 0.07 -20.20
C GLY A 139 8.56 0.97 -20.60
N GLY A 140 7.71 1.37 -19.64
CA GLY A 140 6.67 2.37 -19.84
C GLY A 140 7.22 3.78 -20.10
N LEU A 141 8.46 4.07 -19.67
CA LEU A 141 9.08 5.38 -19.85
C LEU A 141 9.75 5.55 -21.22
N THR A 142 10.08 4.46 -21.93
CA THR A 142 10.83 4.50 -23.21
C THR A 142 9.99 4.20 -24.45
N GLY A 143 8.68 3.84 -24.30
CA GLY A 143 7.81 3.41 -25.39
C GLY A 143 6.79 4.45 -25.83
N GLN A 144 7.19 5.21 -26.83
CA GLN A 144 6.37 5.76 -27.93
C GLN A 144 5.06 6.51 -27.60
N SER A 145 5.10 7.80 -27.85
CA SER A 145 3.99 8.74 -28.00
C SER A 145 2.84 8.18 -28.86
N GLY A 146 1.67 8.04 -28.25
CA GLY A 146 0.39 7.83 -28.95
C GLY A 146 -0.71 8.58 -28.21
N GLN A 147 -1.16 9.70 -28.81
CA GLN A 147 -2.29 10.50 -28.35
C GLN A 147 -3.55 9.64 -28.28
N GLN A 148 -4.19 9.62 -27.12
CA GLN A 148 -5.65 9.50 -27.05
C GLN A 148 -6.17 10.23 -25.81
N GLN A 149 -6.96 11.26 -26.06
CA GLN A 149 -7.83 11.94 -25.11
C GLN A 149 -8.97 11.00 -24.76
N GLY A 150 -9.30 10.88 -23.49
CA GLY A 150 -10.55 10.27 -23.08
C GLY A 150 -10.58 9.86 -21.61
N ALA A 151 -11.23 10.69 -20.80
CA ALA A 151 -11.99 10.39 -19.58
C ALA A 151 -11.32 9.66 -18.39
N ASP A 152 -11.07 10.44 -17.36
CA ASP A 152 -11.33 10.19 -15.95
C ASP A 152 -11.03 8.79 -15.35
N ASN A 153 -10.12 8.76 -14.37
CA ASN A 153 -9.78 7.73 -13.39
C ASN A 153 -8.69 6.71 -13.77
N GLY A 154 -7.74 7.05 -14.61
CA GLY A 154 -6.49 6.29 -14.79
C GLY A 154 -5.29 7.17 -14.45
N LEU A 155 -4.16 6.56 -14.08
CA LEU A 155 -2.87 7.24 -13.99
C LEU A 155 -2.64 8.02 -15.30
N ASP A 156 -2.71 9.34 -15.21
CA ASP A 156 -2.43 10.16 -16.37
C ASP A 156 -0.91 10.33 -16.55
N MET A 157 -0.53 10.83 -17.72
CA MET A 157 0.90 11.08 -18.04
C MET A 157 1.53 12.05 -17.02
N GLY A 158 0.74 12.93 -16.40
CA GLY A 158 1.17 13.86 -15.36
C GLY A 158 1.51 13.13 -14.05
N ASP A 159 0.70 12.15 -13.67
CA ASP A 159 0.92 11.32 -12.47
C ASP A 159 2.19 10.47 -12.64
N LEU A 160 2.38 9.89 -13.82
CA LEU A 160 3.57 9.10 -14.12
C LEU A 160 4.84 9.98 -14.16
N LEU A 161 4.73 11.18 -14.71
CA LEU A 161 5.83 12.14 -14.72
C LEU A 161 6.14 12.62 -13.30
N SER A 162 5.13 12.90 -12.50
CA SER A 162 5.26 13.32 -11.10
C SER A 162 5.90 12.22 -10.24
N ALA A 163 5.47 10.96 -10.43
CA ALA A 163 6.06 9.81 -9.76
C ALA A 163 7.52 9.59 -10.19
N GLY A 164 7.82 9.73 -11.47
CA GLY A 164 9.18 9.65 -12.01
C GLY A 164 10.10 10.74 -11.46
N MET A 165 9.63 11.97 -11.39
CA MET A 165 10.39 13.10 -10.81
C MET A 165 10.58 12.92 -9.30
N ALA A 166 9.56 12.45 -8.57
CA ALA A 166 9.67 12.16 -7.14
C ALA A 166 10.68 11.04 -6.87
N PHE A 167 10.69 9.99 -7.70
CA PHE A 167 11.67 8.90 -7.62
C PHE A 167 13.11 9.40 -7.87
N MET A 168 13.32 10.19 -8.92
CA MET A 168 14.64 10.76 -9.21
C MET A 168 15.12 11.70 -8.10
N ASN A 169 14.23 12.55 -7.58
CA ASN A 169 14.54 13.47 -6.49
C ASN A 169 14.90 12.72 -5.20
N ALA A 170 14.11 11.71 -4.82
CA ALA A 170 14.41 10.85 -3.67
C ALA A 170 15.77 10.14 -3.82
N LYS A 171 16.09 9.65 -5.02
CA LYS A 171 17.37 9.01 -5.31
C LYS A 171 18.54 9.97 -5.24
N GLN A 172 18.39 11.22 -5.69
CA GLN A 172 19.40 12.27 -5.56
C GLN A 172 19.64 12.69 -4.11
N GLN A 173 18.63 12.59 -3.25
CA GLN A 173 18.72 12.85 -1.80
C GLN A 173 19.30 11.67 -1.00
N GLY A 174 19.78 10.63 -1.67
CA GLY A 174 20.43 9.49 -1.02
C GLY A 174 19.45 8.43 -0.48
N SER A 175 18.15 8.54 -0.79
CA SER A 175 17.17 7.52 -0.44
C SER A 175 17.50 6.19 -1.12
N ASN A 176 17.29 5.09 -0.41
CA ASN A 176 17.38 3.76 -1.03
C ASN A 176 16.24 3.57 -2.06
N THR A 177 16.41 2.60 -2.95
CA THR A 177 15.45 2.37 -4.05
C THR A 177 14.02 2.09 -3.55
N ALA A 178 13.88 1.45 -2.39
CA ALA A 178 12.58 1.16 -1.79
C ALA A 178 11.90 2.44 -1.26
N GLU A 179 12.62 3.32 -0.57
CA GLU A 179 12.12 4.61 -0.12
C GLU A 179 11.74 5.52 -1.30
N ALA A 180 12.57 5.53 -2.35
CA ALA A 180 12.27 6.27 -3.57
C ALA A 180 10.98 5.78 -4.24
N ALA A 181 10.74 4.47 -4.29
CA ALA A 181 9.51 3.87 -4.81
C ALA A 181 8.29 4.20 -3.95
N ILE A 182 8.41 4.15 -2.61
CA ILE A 182 7.34 4.57 -1.69
C ILE A 182 6.99 6.04 -1.90
N ASN A 183 7.99 6.92 -1.98
CA ASN A 183 7.77 8.35 -2.19
C ASN A 183 7.09 8.63 -3.54
N ALA A 184 7.46 7.90 -4.59
CA ALA A 184 6.82 7.99 -5.89
C ALA A 184 5.34 7.55 -5.83
N LEU A 185 5.07 6.39 -5.20
CA LEU A 185 3.72 5.86 -5.03
C LEU A 185 2.85 6.80 -4.16
N MET A 186 3.42 7.34 -3.09
CA MET A 186 2.72 8.30 -2.23
C MET A 186 2.41 9.61 -2.94
N SER A 187 3.28 10.07 -3.84
CA SER A 187 3.07 11.35 -4.56
C SER A 187 1.89 11.29 -5.53
N SER A 188 1.59 10.12 -6.08
CA SER A 188 0.45 9.89 -6.98
C SER A 188 -0.82 9.40 -6.27
N SER A 189 -0.79 9.24 -4.94
CA SER A 189 -1.92 8.69 -4.18
C SER A 189 -2.69 9.76 -3.42
N PRO A 190 -3.99 9.54 -3.11
CA PRO A 190 -4.75 10.41 -2.21
C PRO A 190 -4.12 10.57 -0.81
N LEU A 191 -3.32 9.59 -0.39
CA LEU A 191 -2.57 9.65 0.86
C LEU A 191 -1.39 10.64 0.79
N GLY A 192 -0.92 10.99 -0.40
CA GLY A 192 0.15 11.96 -0.61
C GLY A 192 -0.28 13.43 -0.64
N GLN A 193 -1.58 13.72 -0.58
CA GLN A 193 -2.12 15.07 -0.74
C GLN A 193 -1.82 16.04 0.41
N SER A 194 -1.42 15.54 1.57
CA SER A 194 -1.00 16.36 2.72
C SER A 194 0.27 15.80 3.35
N SER A 195 1.09 16.67 3.95
CA SER A 195 2.36 16.28 4.57
C SER A 195 2.18 15.21 5.64
N HIS A 196 1.22 15.37 6.55
CA HIS A 196 0.96 14.42 7.64
C HIS A 196 0.49 13.04 7.12
N ARG A 197 -0.32 12.98 6.06
CA ARG A 197 -0.73 11.72 5.43
C ARG A 197 0.43 11.02 4.72
N LYS A 198 1.31 11.80 4.10
CA LYS A 198 2.51 11.28 3.45
C LYS A 198 3.45 10.63 4.46
N GLU A 199 3.64 11.27 5.61
CA GLU A 199 4.47 10.76 6.69
C GLU A 199 3.90 9.46 7.28
N SER A 200 2.62 9.43 7.61
CA SER A 200 1.96 8.23 8.12
C SER A 200 1.91 7.09 7.09
N GLY A 201 1.66 7.39 5.82
CA GLY A 201 1.69 6.41 4.73
C GLY A 201 3.08 5.80 4.53
N ALA A 202 4.14 6.62 4.59
CA ALA A 202 5.51 6.13 4.55
C ALA A 202 5.84 5.24 5.75
N LEU A 203 5.35 5.58 6.95
CA LEU A 203 5.52 4.75 8.15
C LEU A 203 4.82 3.40 8.01
N VAL A 204 3.58 3.39 7.50
CA VAL A 204 2.83 2.15 7.18
C VAL A 204 3.62 1.29 6.19
N ALA A 205 4.08 1.87 5.08
CA ALA A 205 4.84 1.17 4.05
C ALA A 205 6.14 0.58 4.60
N ASN A 206 6.92 1.36 5.33
CA ASN A 206 8.18 0.91 5.92
C ASN A 206 7.94 -0.23 6.92
N THR A 207 6.89 -0.14 7.75
CA THR A 207 6.55 -1.20 8.71
C THR A 207 6.15 -2.47 8.00
N LEU A 208 5.29 -2.38 6.97
CA LEU A 208 4.90 -3.53 6.14
C LEU A 208 6.13 -4.20 5.53
N MET A 209 7.03 -3.46 4.91
CA MET A 209 8.27 -4.01 4.33
C MET A 209 9.20 -4.62 5.37
N GLN A 210 9.34 -4.00 6.54
CA GLN A 210 10.18 -4.54 7.62
C GLN A 210 9.63 -5.88 8.13
N VAL A 211 8.32 -5.98 8.36
CA VAL A 211 7.68 -7.22 8.80
C VAL A 211 7.80 -8.30 7.72
N LEU A 212 7.55 -7.96 6.47
CA LEU A 212 7.70 -8.86 5.33
C LEU A 212 9.15 -9.34 5.19
N GLY A 213 10.13 -8.44 5.28
CA GLY A 213 11.55 -8.78 5.25
C GLY A 213 11.96 -9.71 6.40
N SER A 214 11.39 -9.55 7.59
CA SER A 214 11.66 -10.45 8.72
C SER A 214 11.08 -11.86 8.53
N MET A 215 10.04 -11.99 7.72
CA MET A 215 9.41 -13.28 7.42
C MET A 215 10.15 -14.06 6.30
N THR A 216 10.92 -13.36 5.45
CA THR A 216 11.72 -14.00 4.37
C THR A 216 13.10 -14.46 4.83
N GLY A 217 13.60 -13.96 5.94
CA GLY A 217 14.96 -14.17 6.44
C GLY A 217 15.16 -15.43 7.32
N LYS A 218 14.30 -16.47 7.22
CA LYS A 218 14.50 -17.75 7.92
C LYS A 218 14.61 -18.91 6.96
#